data_4757dec9a1bfbe4f634a4fe6882a2c51
#
_entry.id   4757dec9a1bfbe4f634a4fe6882a2c51
#
_cell.length_a   1.000
_cell.length_b   1.000
_cell.length_c   1.000
_cell.angle_alpha   90.00
_cell.angle_beta   90.00
_cell.angle_gamma   90.00
#
_symmetry.space_group_name_H-M   'P 1'
#
loop_
_entity.id
_entity.type
_entity.pdbx_description
1 polymer ?
#
loop_
_entity_poly.entity_id
_entity_poly.type
_entity_poly.pdbx_seq_one_letter_code
_entity_poly.pdbx_strand_id
1 'polypeptide(L)'
;MRIGVDLAAHFPTTCRQLFATDNGEREPVAQEIGLARRRRPEIRWRRRAGRRPAGMVRERILPQSSPGTRRRPRVLAVVGLGLAVAGCGLSEAPMLDPKGPITLLERDLLFTAFGLMLIVVIPVFLMAFLFVWFYRPTSKHDVYDPDWGYSVWMDGLVWLVPAAIVVAIGTLVWEYTHKLDPYRSLDSTERPLEVQVVAQDWKWLFLYPEQGVAAVNELAFPSARPLSLRITSDTVMNSLLIPALGGQIYAMAGMETRLHLLADEPGRFAGRNMQYSGDGFANQYFEAIAMSEDDFEAWIAKAGQSPDSLDAAAYEQLARPSELHPVTYYARFEPDLFQRIIASFADGGAHAAPAGH
;
A
#
# COMPACT_ATOMS: atom_id res chain seq x y z
N MET A 1 -39.27 -24.36 -4.87
CA MET A 1 -39.23 -23.42 -3.76
C MET A 1 -38.17 -22.38 -4.13
N ARG A 2 -38.57 -21.26 -4.75
CA ARG A 2 -37.67 -20.18 -5.21
C ARG A 2 -37.51 -19.18 -4.07
N ILE A 3 -36.30 -19.07 -3.53
CA ILE A 3 -35.97 -18.03 -2.57
C ILE A 3 -35.36 -16.86 -3.39
N GLY A 4 -36.18 -15.86 -3.70
CA GLY A 4 -35.74 -14.60 -4.24
C GLY A 4 -35.25 -13.74 -3.10
N VAL A 5 -33.94 -13.48 -3.03
CA VAL A 5 -33.38 -12.52 -2.10
C VAL A 5 -33.44 -11.14 -2.78
N ASP A 6 -34.29 -10.29 -2.24
CA ASP A 6 -34.47 -8.90 -2.70
C ASP A 6 -33.32 -8.02 -2.15
N LEU A 7 -32.30 -7.79 -2.98
CA LEU A 7 -31.08 -7.04 -2.63
C LEU A 7 -31.23 -5.52 -2.76
N ALA A 8 -32.46 -5.04 -3.01
CA ALA A 8 -32.68 -3.62 -3.33
C ALA A 8 -33.00 -2.70 -2.13
N ALA A 9 -33.07 -3.22 -0.90
CA ALA A 9 -33.61 -2.47 0.23
C ALA A 9 -32.61 -1.73 1.13
N HIS A 10 -31.29 -1.80 0.86
CA HIS A 10 -30.27 -1.27 1.79
C HIS A 10 -29.25 -0.29 1.19
N PHE A 11 -29.59 0.45 0.14
CA PHE A 11 -28.74 1.54 -0.33
C PHE A 11 -29.32 2.91 0.02
N PRO A 12 -28.53 3.85 0.55
CA PRO A 12 -28.98 5.19 0.88
C PRO A 12 -29.33 5.98 -0.39
N THR A 13 -30.31 6.85 -0.28
CA THR A 13 -31.07 7.55 -1.31
C THR A 13 -30.23 8.38 -2.30
N THR A 14 -28.98 8.64 -2.00
CA THR A 14 -28.09 9.52 -2.81
C THR A 14 -27.50 8.84 -4.04
N CYS A 15 -27.51 7.51 -4.13
CA CYS A 15 -27.01 6.76 -5.30
C CYS A 15 -28.08 6.45 -6.35
N ARG A 16 -29.35 6.79 -6.11
CA ARG A 16 -30.46 6.47 -7.00
C ARG A 16 -30.61 7.39 -8.22
N GLN A 17 -29.90 8.50 -8.24
CA GLN A 17 -30.00 9.48 -9.35
C GLN A 17 -29.02 9.24 -10.50
N LEU A 18 -28.09 8.31 -10.39
CA LEU A 18 -27.10 8.03 -11.44
C LEU A 18 -27.47 6.91 -12.43
N PHE A 19 -28.59 6.21 -12.22
CA PHE A 19 -29.05 5.10 -13.07
C PHE A 19 -30.48 5.23 -13.57
N ALA A 20 -31.03 6.45 -13.65
CA ALA A 20 -32.28 6.69 -14.36
C ALA A 20 -31.98 6.80 -15.87
N THR A 21 -32.04 5.68 -16.57
CA THR A 21 -32.11 5.66 -18.04
C THR A 21 -33.44 6.22 -18.48
N ASP A 22 -33.36 7.37 -19.11
CA ASP A 22 -34.43 8.07 -19.82
C ASP A 22 -34.96 7.19 -20.98
N ASN A 23 -36.12 6.56 -20.77
CA ASN A 23 -36.92 5.93 -21.84
C ASN A 23 -37.84 6.98 -22.45
N GLY A 24 -37.25 7.95 -23.14
CA GLY A 24 -37.98 8.90 -23.94
C GLY A 24 -38.13 8.39 -25.40
N GLU A 25 -39.38 8.16 -25.80
CA GLU A 25 -39.81 7.90 -27.14
C GLU A 25 -39.19 8.87 -28.15
N ARG A 26 -38.52 8.37 -29.17
CA ARG A 26 -38.12 9.14 -30.36
C ARG A 26 -38.81 8.57 -31.59
N GLU A 27 -39.72 9.36 -32.12
CA GLU A 27 -40.26 9.19 -33.45
C GLU A 27 -39.17 9.15 -34.54
N PRO A 28 -39.36 8.42 -35.64
CA PRO A 28 -38.38 8.35 -36.71
C PRO A 28 -38.57 9.55 -37.67
N VAL A 29 -37.66 10.52 -37.56
CA VAL A 29 -37.50 11.53 -38.61
C VAL A 29 -36.67 10.93 -39.74
N ALA A 30 -37.34 10.46 -40.77
CA ALA A 30 -36.74 10.12 -42.06
C ALA A 30 -36.26 11.39 -42.74
N GLN A 31 -34.95 11.63 -42.73
CA GLN A 31 -34.34 12.66 -43.57
C GLN A 31 -33.48 11.99 -44.63
N GLU A 32 -33.96 12.10 -45.88
CA GLU A 32 -33.27 11.75 -47.12
C GLU A 32 -31.88 12.43 -47.17
N ILE A 33 -30.82 11.66 -47.08
CA ILE A 33 -29.49 12.12 -47.45
C ILE A 33 -29.07 11.31 -48.68
N GLY A 34 -29.05 12.02 -49.81
CA GLY A 34 -28.67 11.52 -51.11
C GLY A 34 -27.28 10.87 -51.10
N LEU A 35 -27.24 9.59 -51.41
CA LEU A 35 -26.04 8.80 -51.65
C LEU A 35 -25.36 9.21 -52.95
N ALA A 36 -24.50 10.22 -52.91
CA ALA A 36 -23.48 10.41 -53.95
C ALA A 36 -22.44 9.29 -53.87
N ARG A 37 -22.60 8.29 -54.71
CA ARG A 37 -21.60 7.23 -54.99
C ARG A 37 -20.30 7.90 -55.45
N ARG A 38 -19.37 8.17 -54.58
CA ARG A 38 -17.97 8.46 -54.95
C ARG A 38 -17.32 7.15 -55.41
N ARG A 39 -17.11 7.04 -56.71
CA ARG A 39 -16.27 6.01 -57.36
C ARG A 39 -14.87 6.09 -56.78
N ARG A 40 -14.37 4.99 -56.23
CA ARG A 40 -12.97 4.84 -55.87
C ARG A 40 -12.12 4.87 -57.14
N PRO A 41 -11.05 5.69 -57.23
CA PRO A 41 -10.13 5.61 -58.35
C PRO A 41 -9.36 4.29 -58.28
N GLU A 42 -9.48 3.47 -59.32
CA GLU A 42 -8.61 2.31 -59.55
C GLU A 42 -7.20 2.82 -59.78
N ILE A 43 -6.29 2.62 -58.85
CA ILE A 43 -4.85 2.87 -59.05
C ILE A 43 -4.29 1.72 -59.92
N ARG A 44 -4.29 1.98 -61.22
CA ARG A 44 -3.69 1.12 -62.24
C ARG A 44 -2.16 1.27 -62.19
N TRP A 45 -1.49 0.34 -61.58
CA TRP A 45 -0.03 0.27 -61.60
C TRP A 45 0.43 -0.03 -63.02
N ARG A 46 0.78 1.01 -63.79
CA ARG A 46 1.51 0.87 -65.05
C ARG A 46 2.93 0.35 -64.74
N ARG A 47 3.19 -0.90 -65.09
CA ARG A 47 4.55 -1.41 -65.23
C ARG A 47 5.25 -0.61 -66.34
N ARG A 48 6.07 0.35 -65.95
CA ARG A 48 7.02 0.96 -66.88
C ARG A 48 8.22 0.00 -67.02
N ALA A 49 8.26 -0.71 -68.12
CA ALA A 49 9.49 -1.28 -68.62
C ALA A 49 10.38 -0.13 -69.12
N GLY A 50 11.35 0.28 -68.32
CA GLY A 50 12.27 1.38 -68.61
C GLY A 50 13.70 0.90 -68.59
N ARG A 51 14.26 0.75 -69.76
CA ARG A 51 15.65 0.81 -70.24
C ARG A 51 16.73 1.00 -69.13
N ARG A 52 17.62 0.05 -69.03
CA ARG A 52 18.86 0.16 -68.28
C ARG A 52 19.79 1.19 -68.99
N PRO A 53 20.36 2.18 -68.31
CA PRO A 53 21.52 2.90 -68.81
C PRO A 53 22.77 2.09 -68.47
N ALA A 54 23.57 1.83 -69.48
CA ALA A 54 24.92 1.34 -69.37
C ALA A 54 25.79 2.46 -68.78
N GLY A 55 26.60 2.12 -67.77
CA GLY A 55 27.58 3.02 -67.20
C GLY A 55 27.60 2.98 -65.68
N MET A 56 27.91 1.84 -65.08
CA MET A 56 28.06 1.74 -63.63
C MET A 56 29.53 1.78 -63.27
N VAL A 57 29.98 2.95 -62.83
CA VAL A 57 31.24 3.10 -62.11
C VAL A 57 31.17 2.22 -60.88
N ARG A 58 32.04 1.24 -60.82
CA ARG A 58 32.17 0.26 -59.72
C ARG A 58 32.83 0.99 -58.54
N GLU A 59 32.00 1.65 -57.75
CA GLU A 59 32.42 2.14 -56.43
C GLU A 59 32.81 0.93 -55.57
N ARG A 60 34.07 0.85 -55.20
CA ARG A 60 34.62 -0.17 -54.32
C ARG A 60 34.13 0.13 -52.89
N ILE A 61 33.02 -0.52 -52.49
CA ILE A 61 32.55 -0.51 -51.13
C ILE A 61 33.62 -1.19 -50.28
N LEU A 62 34.34 -0.36 -49.50
CA LEU A 62 35.23 -0.85 -48.45
C LEU A 62 34.37 -1.61 -47.43
N PRO A 63 34.80 -2.75 -46.89
CA PRO A 63 34.07 -3.46 -45.86
C PRO A 63 34.05 -2.58 -44.62
N GLN A 64 32.86 -2.08 -44.27
CA GLN A 64 32.64 -1.50 -42.96
C GLN A 64 32.89 -2.57 -41.89
N SER A 65 33.99 -2.41 -41.17
CA SER A 65 34.29 -3.19 -39.98
C SER A 65 33.15 -2.98 -38.98
N SER A 66 32.31 -3.99 -38.79
CA SER A 66 31.30 -4.03 -37.77
C SER A 66 31.98 -3.81 -36.42
N PRO A 67 31.55 -2.79 -35.61
CA PRO A 67 32.09 -2.63 -34.27
C PRO A 67 31.63 -3.82 -33.42
N GLY A 68 32.64 -4.58 -33.03
CA GLY A 68 32.50 -5.92 -32.47
C GLY A 68 31.59 -6.01 -31.22
N THR A 69 30.95 -7.12 -31.20
CA THR A 69 30.16 -7.80 -30.18
C THR A 69 30.74 -7.86 -28.74
N ARG A 70 31.81 -7.13 -28.44
CA ARG A 70 32.47 -7.14 -27.11
C ARG A 70 31.79 -6.26 -26.04
N ARG A 71 30.72 -5.51 -26.37
CA ARG A 71 29.99 -4.66 -25.36
C ARG A 71 28.99 -5.44 -24.49
N ARG A 72 28.49 -6.58 -24.99
CA ARG A 72 27.45 -7.36 -24.29
C ARG A 72 27.86 -7.90 -22.91
N PRO A 73 29.06 -8.48 -22.68
CA PRO A 73 29.43 -8.99 -21.37
C PRO A 73 29.64 -7.87 -20.33
N ARG A 74 30.04 -6.66 -20.77
CA ARG A 74 30.20 -5.52 -19.84
C ARG A 74 28.88 -4.97 -19.37
N VAL A 75 27.85 -4.91 -20.22
CA VAL A 75 26.50 -4.47 -19.82
C VAL A 75 25.88 -5.46 -18.83
N LEU A 76 25.99 -6.77 -19.09
CA LEU A 76 25.53 -7.79 -18.15
C LEU A 76 26.27 -7.77 -16.83
N ALA A 77 27.58 -7.50 -16.84
CA ALA A 77 28.38 -7.37 -15.62
C ALA A 77 27.99 -6.11 -14.81
N VAL A 78 27.71 -4.98 -15.47
CA VAL A 78 27.25 -3.74 -14.80
C VAL A 78 25.85 -3.92 -14.24
N VAL A 79 24.93 -4.57 -14.97
CA VAL A 79 23.59 -4.87 -14.48
C VAL A 79 23.64 -5.85 -13.31
N GLY A 80 24.46 -6.91 -13.40
CA GLY A 80 24.65 -7.87 -12.32
C GLY A 80 25.25 -7.23 -11.06
N LEU A 81 26.24 -6.34 -11.23
CA LEU A 81 26.83 -5.59 -10.13
C LEU A 81 25.83 -4.60 -9.52
N GLY A 82 25.02 -3.92 -10.33
CA GLY A 82 23.95 -3.03 -9.88
C GLY A 82 22.89 -3.75 -9.05
N LEU A 83 22.49 -4.96 -9.48
CA LEU A 83 21.56 -5.80 -8.72
C LEU A 83 22.16 -6.32 -7.42
N ALA A 84 23.46 -6.65 -7.38
CA ALA A 84 24.14 -7.10 -6.17
C ALA A 84 24.27 -5.97 -5.13
N VAL A 85 24.54 -4.74 -5.57
CA VAL A 85 24.63 -3.58 -4.67
C VAL A 85 23.25 -3.15 -4.15
N ALA A 86 22.20 -3.27 -4.96
CA ALA A 86 20.83 -2.96 -4.54
C ALA A 86 20.30 -3.93 -3.46
N GLY A 87 20.88 -5.14 -3.34
CA GLY A 87 20.45 -6.15 -2.36
C GLY A 87 20.89 -5.89 -0.91
N CYS A 88 21.93 -5.08 -0.68
CA CYS A 88 22.51 -4.91 0.67
C CYS A 88 21.61 -4.15 1.66
N GLY A 89 20.63 -3.36 1.19
CA GLY A 89 19.70 -2.62 2.07
C GLY A 89 18.37 -3.33 2.34
N LEU A 90 18.07 -4.41 1.62
CA LEU A 90 16.79 -5.11 1.79
C LEU A 90 16.71 -5.91 3.11
N SER A 91 17.83 -6.43 3.60
CA SER A 91 17.87 -7.20 4.84
C SER A 91 17.56 -6.38 6.09
N GLU A 92 17.71 -5.05 6.03
CA GLU A 92 17.42 -4.12 7.13
C GLU A 92 16.01 -3.51 7.04
N ALA A 93 15.22 -3.89 6.03
CA ALA A 93 13.85 -3.42 5.92
C ALA A 93 13.01 -4.00 7.09
N PRO A 94 12.34 -3.15 7.89
CA PRO A 94 11.65 -3.60 9.11
C PRO A 94 10.64 -4.73 8.89
N MET A 95 10.00 -4.77 7.73
CA MET A 95 9.05 -5.83 7.34
C MET A 95 9.73 -7.17 7.01
N LEU A 96 11.01 -7.15 6.61
CA LEU A 96 11.79 -8.37 6.32
C LEU A 96 12.50 -8.94 7.54
N ASP A 97 12.71 -8.11 8.58
CA ASP A 97 13.23 -8.49 9.90
C ASP A 97 12.12 -8.29 10.96
N PRO A 98 11.12 -9.19 11.03
CA PRO A 98 9.99 -9.06 11.93
C PRO A 98 10.44 -9.16 13.38
N LYS A 99 9.91 -8.28 14.24
CA LYS A 99 10.18 -8.24 15.67
C LYS A 99 8.96 -8.60 16.52
N GLY A 100 7.89 -9.08 15.87
CA GLY A 100 6.68 -9.54 16.52
C GLY A 100 5.86 -10.49 15.64
N PRO A 101 4.89 -11.20 16.22
CA PRO A 101 4.13 -12.24 15.54
C PRO A 101 3.27 -11.69 14.39
N ILE A 102 2.79 -10.45 14.50
CA ILE A 102 1.97 -9.83 13.45
C ILE A 102 2.82 -9.56 12.20
N THR A 103 3.98 -8.93 12.35
CA THR A 103 4.89 -8.65 11.22
C THR A 103 5.40 -9.95 10.59
N LEU A 104 5.58 -10.99 11.38
CA LEU A 104 5.96 -12.30 10.87
C LEU A 104 4.88 -12.87 9.94
N LEU A 105 3.61 -12.79 10.33
CA LEU A 105 2.47 -13.20 9.49
C LEU A 105 2.34 -12.31 8.25
N GLU A 106 2.53 -11.00 8.37
CA GLU A 106 2.51 -10.06 7.24
C GLU A 106 3.62 -10.37 6.24
N ARG A 107 4.83 -10.69 6.72
CA ARG A 107 5.95 -11.11 5.88
C ARG A 107 5.65 -12.41 5.14
N ASP A 108 5.11 -13.41 5.83
CA ASP A 108 4.77 -14.70 5.23
C ASP A 108 3.66 -14.55 4.18
N LEU A 109 2.67 -13.70 4.46
CA LEU A 109 1.64 -13.32 3.47
C LEU A 109 2.25 -12.67 2.24
N LEU A 110 3.17 -11.70 2.43
CA LEU A 110 3.87 -11.02 1.34
C LEU A 110 4.60 -12.01 0.44
N PHE A 111 5.43 -12.91 1.01
CA PHE A 111 6.17 -13.88 0.21
C PHE A 111 5.29 -14.91 -0.48
N THR A 112 4.22 -15.34 0.19
CA THR A 112 3.25 -16.29 -0.40
C THR A 112 2.51 -15.66 -1.57
N ALA A 113 1.98 -14.45 -1.39
CA ALA A 113 1.31 -13.70 -2.46
C ALA A 113 2.26 -13.39 -3.63
N PHE A 114 3.49 -12.98 -3.33
CA PHE A 114 4.52 -12.74 -4.34
C PHE A 114 4.87 -14.02 -5.11
N GLY A 115 5.02 -15.15 -4.42
CA GLY A 115 5.26 -16.45 -5.04
C GLY A 115 4.13 -16.86 -6.00
N LEU A 116 2.88 -16.68 -5.58
CA LEU A 116 1.71 -16.95 -6.43
C LEU A 116 1.69 -16.06 -7.69
N MET A 117 2.04 -14.78 -7.53
CA MET A 117 2.13 -13.87 -8.67
C MET A 117 3.26 -14.25 -9.64
N LEU A 118 4.40 -14.74 -9.16
CA LEU A 118 5.51 -15.17 -10.01
C LEU A 118 5.15 -16.35 -10.92
N ILE A 119 4.19 -17.18 -10.53
CA ILE A 119 3.69 -18.28 -11.38
C ILE A 119 3.10 -17.74 -12.70
N VAL A 120 2.55 -16.54 -12.69
CA VAL A 120 2.02 -15.89 -13.91
C VAL A 120 3.09 -15.02 -14.57
N VAL A 121 3.78 -14.20 -13.79
CA VAL A 121 4.70 -13.18 -14.28
C VAL A 121 5.87 -13.81 -15.03
N ILE A 122 6.49 -14.86 -14.46
CA ILE A 122 7.66 -15.50 -15.09
C ILE A 122 7.31 -16.12 -16.46
N PRO A 123 6.25 -16.94 -16.63
CA PRO A 123 5.88 -17.48 -17.93
C PRO A 123 5.53 -16.39 -18.95
N VAL A 124 4.85 -15.31 -18.55
CA VAL A 124 4.51 -14.21 -19.45
C VAL A 124 5.77 -13.52 -19.98
N PHE A 125 6.72 -13.16 -19.12
CA PHE A 125 7.99 -12.57 -19.56
C PHE A 125 8.80 -13.54 -20.42
N LEU A 126 8.84 -14.82 -20.03
CA LEU A 126 9.54 -15.85 -20.79
C LEU A 126 8.93 -16.01 -22.19
N MET A 127 7.61 -16.11 -22.29
CA MET A 127 6.91 -16.19 -23.58
C MET A 127 7.13 -14.95 -24.43
N ALA A 128 7.02 -13.75 -23.84
CA ALA A 128 7.25 -12.49 -24.56
C ALA A 128 8.68 -12.45 -25.14
N PHE A 129 9.68 -12.85 -24.35
CA PHE A 129 11.08 -12.91 -24.80
C PHE A 129 11.28 -13.97 -25.89
N LEU A 130 10.70 -15.16 -25.70
CA LEU A 130 10.79 -16.27 -26.68
C LEU A 130 10.12 -15.90 -28.02
N PHE A 131 8.95 -15.27 -27.98
CA PHE A 131 8.27 -14.84 -29.19
C PHE A 131 9.08 -13.80 -29.96
N VAL A 132 9.64 -12.80 -29.31
CA VAL A 132 10.54 -11.83 -29.94
C VAL A 132 11.77 -12.51 -30.51
N TRP A 133 12.29 -13.55 -29.85
CA TRP A 133 13.46 -14.30 -30.31
C TRP A 133 13.13 -15.19 -31.48
N PHE A 134 12.04 -15.97 -31.44
CA PHE A 134 11.69 -16.94 -32.47
C PHE A 134 11.12 -16.28 -33.75
N TYR A 135 10.27 -15.26 -33.58
CA TYR A 135 9.60 -14.59 -34.72
C TYR A 135 10.33 -13.34 -35.23
N ARG A 136 11.63 -13.23 -34.96
CA ARG A 136 12.44 -12.13 -35.54
C ARG A 136 12.53 -12.27 -37.07
N PRO A 137 12.67 -11.18 -37.87
CA PRO A 137 12.68 -11.19 -39.33
C PRO A 137 13.80 -12.05 -39.99
N THR A 138 14.82 -12.42 -39.23
CA THR A 138 15.92 -13.27 -39.67
C THR A 138 15.74 -14.75 -39.32
N SER A 139 14.63 -15.10 -38.67
CA SER A 139 14.33 -16.48 -38.30
C SER A 139 13.98 -17.31 -39.55
N LYS A 140 14.47 -18.55 -39.60
CA LYS A 140 14.11 -19.50 -40.65
C LYS A 140 12.95 -20.42 -40.28
N HIS A 141 12.33 -20.17 -39.10
CA HIS A 141 11.27 -21.00 -38.53
C HIS A 141 9.87 -20.38 -38.71
N ASP A 142 9.72 -19.48 -39.67
CA ASP A 142 8.42 -18.83 -39.94
C ASP A 142 7.49 -19.84 -40.64
N VAL A 143 6.77 -20.62 -39.84
CA VAL A 143 5.63 -21.39 -40.32
C VAL A 143 4.46 -20.42 -40.35
N TYR A 144 4.13 -19.95 -41.56
CA TYR A 144 2.94 -19.13 -41.77
C TYR A 144 1.73 -20.04 -41.88
N ASP A 145 0.88 -20.04 -40.84
CA ASP A 145 -0.37 -20.78 -40.83
C ASP A 145 -1.55 -19.74 -40.72
N PRO A 146 -2.11 -19.32 -41.86
CA PRO A 146 -3.17 -18.31 -41.91
C PRO A 146 -4.51 -18.86 -41.40
N ASP A 147 -4.69 -20.18 -41.40
CA ASP A 147 -5.94 -20.84 -41.02
C ASP A 147 -5.91 -21.31 -39.55
N TRP A 148 -4.87 -20.96 -38.78
CA TRP A 148 -4.78 -21.28 -37.38
C TRP A 148 -5.90 -20.59 -36.59
N GLY A 149 -6.86 -21.39 -36.16
CA GLY A 149 -8.06 -20.94 -35.52
C GLY A 149 -8.08 -21.23 -34.03
N TYR A 150 -9.28 -21.42 -33.52
CA TYR A 150 -9.58 -21.66 -32.13
C TYR A 150 -9.06 -23.01 -31.64
N SER A 151 -8.42 -23.03 -30.47
CA SER A 151 -8.00 -24.26 -29.77
C SER A 151 -8.59 -24.30 -28.36
N VAL A 152 -9.52 -25.25 -28.13
CA VAL A 152 -10.21 -25.44 -26.84
C VAL A 152 -9.23 -25.63 -25.68
N TRP A 153 -8.13 -26.34 -25.90
CA TRP A 153 -7.10 -26.57 -24.88
C TRP A 153 -6.33 -25.30 -24.49
N MET A 154 -5.96 -24.50 -25.49
CA MET A 154 -5.27 -23.23 -25.24
C MET A 154 -6.18 -22.24 -24.54
N ASP A 155 -7.42 -22.14 -25.00
CA ASP A 155 -8.42 -21.27 -24.43
C ASP A 155 -8.76 -21.68 -22.99
N GLY A 156 -8.97 -22.98 -22.76
CA GLY A 156 -9.16 -23.51 -21.41
C GLY A 156 -8.00 -23.21 -20.46
N LEU A 157 -6.74 -23.34 -20.93
CA LEU A 157 -5.56 -23.04 -20.12
C LEU A 157 -5.49 -21.54 -19.76
N VAL A 158 -5.74 -20.68 -20.75
CA VAL A 158 -5.68 -19.21 -20.58
C VAL A 158 -6.72 -18.70 -19.58
N TRP A 159 -7.88 -19.36 -19.48
CA TRP A 159 -8.92 -19.00 -18.53
C TRP A 159 -8.80 -19.72 -17.18
N LEU A 160 -8.50 -21.02 -17.19
CA LEU A 160 -8.51 -21.83 -15.97
C LEU A 160 -7.35 -21.47 -15.02
N VAL A 161 -6.16 -21.23 -15.56
CA VAL A 161 -4.97 -20.94 -14.71
C VAL A 161 -5.14 -19.61 -13.96
N PRO A 162 -5.50 -18.48 -14.60
CA PRO A 162 -5.78 -17.25 -13.87
C PRO A 162 -6.95 -17.40 -12.89
N ALA A 163 -8.02 -18.08 -13.27
CA ALA A 163 -9.15 -18.31 -12.39
C ALA A 163 -8.75 -19.10 -11.12
N ALA A 164 -7.95 -20.14 -11.26
CA ALA A 164 -7.43 -20.90 -10.12
C ALA A 164 -6.55 -20.04 -9.20
N ILE A 165 -5.72 -19.17 -9.78
CA ILE A 165 -4.87 -18.25 -9.01
C ILE A 165 -5.70 -17.19 -8.28
N VAL A 166 -6.75 -16.65 -8.92
CA VAL A 166 -7.68 -15.71 -8.26
C VAL A 166 -8.36 -16.37 -7.07
N VAL A 167 -8.81 -17.62 -7.20
CA VAL A 167 -9.40 -18.37 -6.09
C VAL A 167 -8.37 -18.58 -4.97
N ALA A 168 -7.14 -18.97 -5.31
CA ALA A 168 -6.08 -19.17 -4.32
C ALA A 168 -5.74 -17.87 -3.56
N ILE A 169 -5.59 -16.75 -4.27
CA ILE A 169 -5.34 -15.44 -3.65
C ILE A 169 -6.56 -15.00 -2.81
N GLY A 170 -7.79 -15.21 -3.31
CA GLY A 170 -9.00 -14.88 -2.58
C GLY A 170 -9.11 -15.64 -1.25
N THR A 171 -8.77 -16.93 -1.25
CA THR A 171 -8.72 -17.75 -0.03
C THR A 171 -7.64 -17.26 0.94
N LEU A 172 -6.46 -16.95 0.42
CA LEU A 172 -5.36 -16.40 1.20
C LEU A 172 -5.77 -15.07 1.87
N VAL A 173 -6.32 -14.13 1.10
CA VAL A 173 -6.78 -12.84 1.62
C VAL A 173 -7.85 -13.03 2.69
N TRP A 174 -8.82 -13.92 2.46
CA TRP A 174 -9.85 -14.24 3.44
C TRP A 174 -9.26 -14.71 4.77
N GLU A 175 -8.35 -15.68 4.72
CA GLU A 175 -7.74 -16.26 5.91
C GLU A 175 -6.91 -15.22 6.69
N TYR A 176 -6.06 -14.47 5.99
CA TYR A 176 -5.17 -13.49 6.64
C TYR A 176 -5.91 -12.25 7.13
N THR A 177 -6.99 -11.82 6.48
CA THR A 177 -7.83 -10.72 6.98
C THR A 177 -8.42 -11.03 8.35
N HIS A 178 -8.79 -12.28 8.61
CA HIS A 178 -9.30 -12.68 9.92
C HIS A 178 -8.20 -12.92 10.96
N LYS A 179 -7.00 -13.35 10.53
CA LYS A 179 -5.86 -13.55 11.43
C LYS A 179 -5.20 -12.25 11.86
N LEU A 180 -5.14 -11.28 10.96
CA LEU A 180 -4.48 -9.99 11.14
C LEU A 180 -5.46 -8.86 11.49
N ASP A 181 -6.67 -9.19 11.95
CA ASP A 181 -7.62 -8.17 12.41
C ASP A 181 -7.02 -7.39 13.59
N PRO A 182 -6.81 -6.07 13.45
CA PRO A 182 -6.19 -5.25 14.49
C PRO A 182 -7.03 -5.18 15.79
N TYR A 183 -8.32 -5.46 15.70
CA TYR A 183 -9.23 -5.52 16.87
C TYR A 183 -9.14 -6.83 17.63
N ARG A 184 -8.57 -7.86 17.03
CA ARG A 184 -8.41 -9.16 17.68
C ARG A 184 -7.30 -9.09 18.73
N SER A 185 -7.64 -9.41 19.98
CA SER A 185 -6.64 -9.56 21.04
C SER A 185 -5.67 -10.70 20.70
N LEU A 186 -4.40 -10.50 21.01
CA LEU A 186 -3.40 -11.55 20.89
C LEU A 186 -3.61 -12.60 21.99
N ASP A 187 -3.50 -13.88 21.60
CA ASP A 187 -3.59 -14.98 22.54
C ASP A 187 -2.32 -14.97 23.43
N SER A 188 -2.46 -14.56 24.68
CA SER A 188 -1.40 -14.54 25.67
C SER A 188 -1.96 -14.88 27.05
N THR A 189 -1.13 -15.46 27.89
CA THR A 189 -1.44 -15.71 29.31
C THR A 189 -1.32 -14.45 30.16
N GLU A 190 -0.59 -13.45 29.69
CA GLU A 190 -0.37 -12.19 30.40
C GLU A 190 -1.45 -11.16 30.06
N ARG A 191 -1.78 -10.35 31.06
CA ARG A 191 -2.73 -9.23 30.86
C ARG A 191 -2.09 -8.17 29.96
N PRO A 192 -2.77 -7.76 28.87
CA PRO A 192 -2.26 -6.71 28.00
C PRO A 192 -1.98 -5.41 28.76
N LEU A 193 -0.88 -4.73 28.39
CA LEU A 193 -0.67 -3.33 28.79
C LEU A 193 -1.58 -2.45 27.96
N GLU A 194 -2.48 -1.70 28.61
CA GLU A 194 -3.35 -0.74 27.93
C GLU A 194 -2.67 0.64 27.87
N VAL A 195 -2.55 1.18 26.65
CA VAL A 195 -2.07 2.55 26.40
C VAL A 195 -3.06 3.29 25.52
N GLN A 196 -3.45 4.49 25.94
CA GLN A 196 -4.29 5.37 25.17
C GLN A 196 -3.40 6.31 24.34
N VAL A 197 -3.70 6.41 23.05
CA VAL A 197 -2.88 7.16 22.08
C VAL A 197 -3.70 8.27 21.46
N VAL A 198 -3.20 9.48 21.52
CA VAL A 198 -3.83 10.66 20.90
C VAL A 198 -2.88 11.21 19.84
N ALA A 199 -3.31 11.16 18.59
CA ALA A 199 -2.60 11.85 17.50
C ALA A 199 -2.94 13.35 17.58
N GLN A 200 -1.92 14.18 17.60
CA GLN A 200 -2.02 15.64 17.59
C GLN A 200 -1.29 16.21 16.36
N ASP A 201 -1.34 17.52 16.13
CA ASP A 201 -0.61 18.15 15.03
C ASP A 201 0.89 17.98 15.21
N TRP A 202 1.34 16.96 14.47
CA TRP A 202 2.67 16.44 14.21
C TRP A 202 3.42 15.86 15.42
N LYS A 203 2.67 15.33 16.43
CA LYS A 203 3.19 14.60 17.60
C LYS A 203 2.22 13.53 18.08
N TRP A 204 2.71 12.65 18.93
CA TRP A 204 1.95 11.54 19.50
C TRP A 204 1.97 11.64 21.02
N LEU A 205 0.80 11.63 21.64
CA LEU A 205 0.63 11.59 23.09
C LEU A 205 0.23 10.18 23.49
N PHE A 206 0.96 9.60 24.42
CA PHE A 206 0.74 8.27 25.00
C PHE A 206 0.35 8.43 26.46
N LEU A 207 -0.81 7.94 26.83
CA LEU A 207 -1.35 7.96 28.17
C LEU A 207 -1.35 6.54 28.73
N TYR A 208 -0.85 6.34 29.91
CA TYR A 208 -0.79 5.05 30.61
C TYR A 208 -1.79 5.05 31.78
N PRO A 209 -3.05 4.61 31.58
CA PRO A 209 -4.11 4.76 32.59
C PRO A 209 -3.82 4.01 33.90
N GLU A 210 -3.20 2.83 33.81
CA GLU A 210 -2.88 2.03 35.00
C GLU A 210 -1.72 2.62 35.82
N GLN A 211 -0.76 3.25 35.14
CA GLN A 211 0.44 3.84 35.77
C GLN A 211 0.26 5.32 36.10
N GLY A 212 -0.73 5.97 35.52
CA GLY A 212 -1.05 7.37 35.78
C GLY A 212 -0.07 8.37 35.15
N VAL A 213 0.83 7.97 34.27
CA VAL A 213 1.83 8.81 33.60
C VAL A 213 1.52 9.01 32.12
N ALA A 214 2.10 10.07 31.53
CA ALA A 214 1.98 10.29 30.08
C ALA A 214 3.33 10.65 29.44
N ALA A 215 3.49 10.33 28.17
CA ALA A 215 4.68 10.63 27.39
C ALA A 215 4.31 11.17 25.99
N VAL A 216 5.10 12.08 25.46
CA VAL A 216 4.98 12.61 24.10
C VAL A 216 6.13 12.06 23.24
N ASN A 217 5.80 11.53 22.06
CA ASN A 217 6.73 11.00 21.07
C ASN A 217 7.61 9.83 21.54
N GLU A 218 7.29 9.21 22.66
CA GLU A 218 7.93 7.99 23.14
C GLU A 218 6.88 7.02 23.71
N LEU A 219 6.85 5.80 23.16
CA LEU A 219 6.00 4.70 23.61
C LEU A 219 6.86 3.62 24.23
N ALA A 220 6.88 3.51 25.56
CA ALA A 220 7.58 2.45 26.27
C ALA A 220 6.61 1.33 26.67
N PHE A 221 7.06 0.07 26.56
CA PHE A 221 6.26 -1.09 26.93
C PHE A 221 7.14 -2.32 27.18
N PRO A 222 6.68 -3.29 27.97
CA PRO A 222 7.40 -4.54 28.19
C PRO A 222 7.40 -5.40 26.91
N SER A 223 8.56 -6.01 26.60
CA SER A 223 8.63 -7.08 25.61
C SER A 223 7.93 -8.35 26.11
N ALA A 224 7.53 -9.22 25.19
CA ALA A 224 6.80 -10.48 25.44
C ALA A 224 5.43 -10.31 26.12
N ARG A 225 5.02 -9.10 26.47
CA ARG A 225 3.70 -8.76 27.00
C ARG A 225 2.85 -8.08 25.92
N PRO A 226 1.59 -8.51 25.69
CA PRO A 226 0.73 -7.86 24.69
C PRO A 226 0.49 -6.39 25.01
N LEU A 227 0.58 -5.55 23.99
CA LEU A 227 0.29 -4.14 24.04
C LEU A 227 -1.07 -3.89 23.38
N SER A 228 -2.00 -3.28 24.12
CA SER A 228 -3.31 -2.88 23.64
C SER A 228 -3.39 -1.36 23.51
N LEU A 229 -3.36 -0.86 22.29
CA LEU A 229 -3.45 0.56 22.01
C LEU A 229 -4.90 0.95 21.74
N ARG A 230 -5.41 1.95 22.47
CA ARG A 230 -6.68 2.64 22.19
C ARG A 230 -6.34 3.98 21.58
N ILE A 231 -6.78 4.23 20.35
CA ILE A 231 -6.23 5.30 19.54
C ILE A 231 -7.34 6.23 19.10
N THR A 232 -7.09 7.53 19.19
CA THR A 232 -7.95 8.60 18.67
C THR A 232 -7.08 9.72 18.08
N SER A 233 -7.71 10.72 17.49
CA SER A 233 -7.06 11.95 17.03
C SER A 233 -7.73 13.17 17.65
N ASP A 234 -6.92 14.17 17.97
CA ASP A 234 -7.37 15.50 18.40
C ASP A 234 -7.39 16.52 17.25
N THR A 235 -7.12 16.07 16.04
CA THR A 235 -7.03 16.91 14.84
C THR A 235 -7.61 16.18 13.63
N VAL A 236 -6.91 16.20 12.53
CA VAL A 236 -7.26 15.47 11.31
C VAL A 236 -7.01 13.96 11.46
N MET A 237 -7.48 13.19 10.50
CA MET A 237 -7.19 11.76 10.44
C MET A 237 -5.68 11.50 10.30
N ASN A 238 -5.15 10.69 11.19
CA ASN A 238 -3.78 10.20 11.21
C ASN A 238 -3.76 8.68 11.05
N SER A 239 -2.59 8.08 10.90
CA SER A 239 -2.44 6.63 10.83
C SER A 239 -1.18 6.19 11.57
N LEU A 240 -1.35 5.42 12.63
CA LEU A 240 -0.25 4.89 13.42
C LEU A 240 0.30 3.63 12.78
N LEU A 241 1.62 3.58 12.60
CA LEU A 241 2.35 2.40 12.13
C LEU A 241 3.69 2.27 12.85
N ILE A 242 3.97 1.07 13.34
CA ILE A 242 5.30 0.64 13.81
C ILE A 242 5.77 -0.48 12.89
N PRO A 243 6.56 -0.20 11.83
CA PRO A 243 6.83 -1.18 10.76
C PRO A 243 7.49 -2.49 11.22
N ALA A 244 8.22 -2.46 12.33
CA ALA A 244 8.88 -3.64 12.87
C ALA A 244 7.95 -4.57 13.66
N LEU A 245 6.81 -4.05 14.14
CA LEU A 245 5.82 -4.80 14.91
C LEU A 245 4.57 -5.14 14.08
N GLY A 246 4.42 -4.50 12.92
CA GLY A 246 3.27 -4.66 12.04
C GLY A 246 2.04 -3.85 12.46
N GLY A 247 0.96 -4.07 11.74
CA GLY A 247 -0.33 -3.47 12.02
C GLY A 247 -0.37 -1.95 11.80
N GLN A 248 -1.21 -1.51 10.89
CA GLN A 248 -1.50 -0.09 10.67
C GLN A 248 -2.95 0.17 11.02
N ILE A 249 -3.21 1.26 11.76
CA ILE A 249 -4.58 1.66 12.10
C ILE A 249 -4.76 3.17 12.00
N TYR A 250 -5.96 3.59 11.61
CA TYR A 250 -6.31 5.00 11.56
C TYR A 250 -6.65 5.55 12.95
N ALA A 251 -6.11 6.72 13.27
CA ALA A 251 -6.50 7.57 14.38
C ALA A 251 -7.47 8.63 13.84
N MET A 252 -8.73 8.58 14.25
CA MET A 252 -9.78 9.45 13.75
C MET A 252 -10.37 10.27 14.89
N ALA A 253 -10.60 11.57 14.63
CA ALA A 253 -11.26 12.45 15.61
C ALA A 253 -12.69 11.99 15.90
N GLY A 254 -13.08 12.01 17.16
CA GLY A 254 -14.41 11.58 17.62
C GLY A 254 -14.63 10.07 17.62
N MET A 255 -13.63 9.27 17.31
CA MET A 255 -13.72 7.80 17.25
C MET A 255 -12.58 7.16 18.04
N GLU A 256 -12.83 5.95 18.57
CA GLU A 256 -11.82 5.11 19.17
C GLU A 256 -11.54 3.93 18.24
N THR A 257 -10.27 3.71 17.91
CA THR A 257 -9.80 2.51 17.22
C THR A 257 -8.86 1.71 18.14
N ARG A 258 -8.68 0.43 17.86
CA ARG A 258 -7.86 -0.46 18.69
C ARG A 258 -6.83 -1.18 17.85
N LEU A 259 -5.62 -1.30 18.38
CA LEU A 259 -4.53 -2.03 17.77
C LEU A 259 -3.82 -2.86 18.85
N HIS A 260 -3.66 -4.14 18.57
CA HIS A 260 -2.92 -5.05 19.45
C HIS A 260 -1.58 -5.37 18.83
N LEU A 261 -0.50 -5.20 19.59
CA LEU A 261 0.87 -5.45 19.16
C LEU A 261 1.59 -6.31 20.19
N LEU A 262 2.69 -6.93 19.78
CA LEU A 262 3.61 -7.65 20.65
C LEU A 262 5.02 -7.52 20.08
N ALA A 263 6.00 -7.20 20.93
CA ALA A 263 7.41 -7.31 20.60
C ALA A 263 7.96 -8.58 21.26
N ASP A 264 8.56 -9.46 20.47
CA ASP A 264 9.12 -10.73 20.98
C ASP A 264 10.36 -10.50 21.84
N GLU A 265 11.15 -9.46 21.53
CA GLU A 265 12.40 -9.13 22.18
C GLU A 265 12.49 -7.62 22.46
N PRO A 266 13.31 -7.22 23.46
CA PRO A 266 13.63 -5.81 23.69
C PRO A 266 14.25 -5.16 22.46
N GLY A 267 13.87 -3.92 22.19
CA GLY A 267 14.37 -3.17 21.03
C GLY A 267 13.77 -1.78 20.92
N ARG A 268 14.34 -0.97 20.03
CA ARG A 268 13.84 0.38 19.72
C ARG A 268 13.33 0.40 18.28
N PHE A 269 12.11 0.83 18.10
CA PHE A 269 11.41 0.79 16.82
C PHE A 269 10.91 2.17 16.47
N ALA A 270 11.10 2.57 15.20
CA ALA A 270 10.55 3.83 14.72
C ALA A 270 9.04 3.68 14.45
N GLY A 271 8.24 4.48 15.12
CA GLY A 271 6.82 4.67 14.82
C GLY A 271 6.61 5.95 14.04
N ARG A 272 5.60 5.99 13.16
CA ARG A 272 5.33 7.16 12.32
C ARG A 272 3.87 7.27 11.92
N ASN A 273 3.50 8.48 11.48
CA ASN A 273 2.23 8.70 10.79
C ASN A 273 2.36 8.28 9.33
N MET A 274 1.36 7.56 8.80
CA MET A 274 1.28 7.13 7.39
C MET A 274 0.15 7.82 6.61
N GLN A 275 -0.59 8.74 7.25
CA GLN A 275 -1.63 9.54 6.61
C GLN A 275 -1.20 11.00 6.61
N TYR A 276 -1.19 11.62 5.43
CA TYR A 276 -0.84 13.04 5.31
C TYR A 276 -1.74 13.90 6.20
N SER A 277 -1.12 14.70 7.06
CA SER A 277 -1.77 15.51 8.10
C SER A 277 -1.34 16.99 8.08
N GLY A 278 -0.84 17.50 6.97
CA GLY A 278 -0.40 18.90 6.83
C GLY A 278 1.11 19.07 6.78
N ASP A 279 1.58 20.28 7.04
CA ASP A 279 2.96 20.72 6.76
C ASP A 279 4.02 19.95 7.56
N GLY A 280 3.78 19.66 8.82
CA GLY A 280 4.69 18.91 9.68
C GLY A 280 4.58 17.39 9.60
N PHE A 281 3.77 16.84 8.68
CA PHE A 281 3.58 15.40 8.50
C PHE A 281 4.88 14.61 8.42
N ALA A 282 5.87 15.12 7.69
CA ALA A 282 7.15 14.45 7.51
C ALA A 282 7.93 14.26 8.82
N ASN A 283 7.64 15.07 9.84
CA ASN A 283 8.30 15.09 11.13
C ASN A 283 7.46 14.43 12.24
N GLN A 284 6.29 13.90 11.90
CA GLN A 284 5.40 13.22 12.86
C GLN A 284 5.83 11.75 13.05
N TYR A 285 6.79 11.55 13.92
CA TYR A 285 7.31 10.24 14.30
C TYR A 285 7.45 10.13 15.82
N PHE A 286 7.58 8.91 16.31
CA PHE A 286 7.84 8.59 17.70
C PHE A 286 8.75 7.38 17.79
N GLU A 287 9.31 7.15 18.97
CA GLU A 287 10.09 5.96 19.26
C GLU A 287 9.26 4.99 20.11
N ALA A 288 9.13 3.75 19.65
CA ALA A 288 8.54 2.66 20.39
C ALA A 288 9.67 1.82 21.00
N ILE A 289 9.69 1.71 22.33
CA ILE A 289 10.77 1.06 23.08
C ILE A 289 10.20 -0.15 23.82
N ALA A 290 10.48 -1.34 23.28
CA ALA A 290 10.24 -2.57 24.00
C ALA A 290 11.42 -2.84 24.93
N MET A 291 11.15 -3.16 26.20
CA MET A 291 12.17 -3.34 27.23
C MET A 291 11.78 -4.48 28.18
N SER A 292 12.66 -4.83 29.13
CA SER A 292 12.30 -5.77 30.19
C SER A 292 11.21 -5.17 31.12
N GLU A 293 10.49 -6.00 31.86
CA GLU A 293 9.51 -5.51 32.84
C GLU A 293 10.17 -4.60 33.89
N ASP A 294 11.34 -4.96 34.39
CA ASP A 294 12.11 -4.18 35.40
C ASP A 294 12.51 -2.79 34.83
N ASP A 295 12.95 -2.74 33.54
CA ASP A 295 13.29 -1.48 32.88
C ASP A 295 12.06 -0.63 32.63
N PHE A 296 10.91 -1.26 32.32
CA PHE A 296 9.65 -0.56 32.17
C PHE A 296 9.19 0.07 33.49
N GLU A 297 9.27 -0.65 34.60
CA GLU A 297 8.99 -0.09 35.92
C GLU A 297 9.91 1.09 36.23
N ALA A 298 11.21 0.97 35.92
CA ALA A 298 12.17 2.07 36.10
C ALA A 298 11.82 3.28 35.18
N TRP A 299 11.37 3.03 33.94
CA TRP A 299 10.90 4.07 33.04
C TRP A 299 9.64 4.79 33.58
N ILE A 300 8.66 4.04 34.10
CA ILE A 300 7.46 4.61 34.76
C ILE A 300 7.87 5.45 35.95
N ALA A 301 8.78 4.97 36.79
CA ALA A 301 9.28 5.73 37.94
C ALA A 301 9.97 7.03 37.51
N LYS A 302 10.73 7.02 36.43
CA LYS A 302 11.36 8.20 35.82
C LYS A 302 10.30 9.19 35.31
N ALA A 303 9.30 8.72 34.55
CA ALA A 303 8.22 9.56 34.04
C ALA A 303 7.42 10.18 35.18
N GLY A 304 7.17 9.43 36.24
CA GLY A 304 6.48 9.90 37.46
C GLY A 304 7.24 10.95 38.28
N GLN A 305 8.55 11.11 38.04
CA GLN A 305 9.35 12.16 38.67
C GLN A 305 9.37 13.47 37.84
N SER A 306 8.69 13.52 36.70
CA SER A 306 8.57 14.76 35.93
C SER A 306 7.93 15.87 36.78
N PRO A 307 8.44 17.10 36.72
CA PRO A 307 7.82 18.23 37.40
C PRO A 307 6.47 18.62 36.77
N ASP A 308 6.22 18.16 35.55
CA ASP A 308 5.06 18.57 34.76
C ASP A 308 3.86 17.64 34.98
N SER A 309 2.66 18.22 35.00
CA SER A 309 1.39 17.50 35.02
C SER A 309 0.54 17.91 33.81
N LEU A 310 -0.12 16.95 33.18
CA LEU A 310 -1.00 17.20 32.04
C LEU A 310 -2.43 17.48 32.53
N ASP A 311 -2.62 18.69 33.06
CA ASP A 311 -3.94 19.23 33.33
C ASP A 311 -4.58 19.86 32.07
N ALA A 312 -5.80 20.41 32.19
CA ALA A 312 -6.50 20.99 31.05
C ALA A 312 -5.70 22.11 30.36
N ALA A 313 -5.05 22.99 31.14
CA ALA A 313 -4.26 24.11 30.58
C ALA A 313 -2.99 23.65 29.89
N ALA A 314 -2.29 22.67 30.47
CA ALA A 314 -1.11 22.05 29.86
C ALA A 314 -1.48 21.28 28.59
N TYR A 315 -2.65 20.61 28.59
CA TYR A 315 -3.15 19.93 27.40
C TYR A 315 -3.47 20.91 26.26
N GLU A 316 -4.17 22.01 26.55
CA GLU A 316 -4.45 23.04 25.54
C GLU A 316 -3.16 23.64 24.93
N GLN A 317 -2.13 23.80 25.74
CA GLN A 317 -0.83 24.23 25.24
C GLN A 317 -0.15 23.16 24.38
N LEU A 318 -0.20 21.90 24.81
CA LEU A 318 0.35 20.76 24.06
C LEU A 318 -0.40 20.57 22.74
N ALA A 319 -1.71 20.75 22.70
CA ALA A 319 -2.55 20.56 21.50
C ALA A 319 -2.22 21.55 20.38
N ARG A 320 -1.53 22.67 20.67
CA ARG A 320 -1.11 23.61 19.61
C ARG A 320 -0.15 22.94 18.62
N PRO A 321 -0.28 23.22 17.32
CA PRO A 321 0.60 22.66 16.30
C PRO A 321 2.09 22.90 16.62
N SER A 322 2.89 21.84 16.56
CA SER A 322 4.34 21.95 16.79
C SER A 322 5.08 20.83 16.07
N GLU A 323 6.10 21.19 15.31
CA GLU A 323 7.00 20.25 14.64
C GLU A 323 8.16 19.87 15.56
N LEU A 324 8.67 18.63 15.40
CA LEU A 324 9.84 18.13 16.13
C LEU A 324 9.72 18.31 17.65
N HIS A 325 8.52 18.13 18.19
CA HIS A 325 8.30 18.24 19.61
C HIS A 325 9.24 17.25 20.35
N PRO A 326 10.00 17.71 21.37
CA PRO A 326 10.90 16.82 22.10
C PRO A 326 10.11 15.79 22.90
N VAL A 327 10.77 14.67 23.23
CA VAL A 327 10.21 13.72 24.18
C VAL A 327 9.97 14.41 25.50
N THR A 328 8.74 14.39 25.98
CA THR A 328 8.30 15.06 27.20
C THR A 328 7.49 14.08 28.04
N TYR A 329 7.69 14.09 29.35
CA TYR A 329 6.97 13.23 30.31
C TYR A 329 6.12 14.07 31.22
N TYR A 330 4.96 13.50 31.61
CA TYR A 330 4.06 14.08 32.58
C TYR A 330 3.84 13.07 33.71
N ALA A 331 4.09 13.51 34.96
CA ALA A 331 3.96 12.67 36.15
C ALA A 331 2.52 12.23 36.43
N ARG A 332 1.56 12.97 35.90
CA ARG A 332 0.12 12.67 36.00
C ARG A 332 -0.65 13.33 34.88
N PHE A 333 -1.83 12.79 34.58
CA PHE A 333 -2.78 13.38 33.64
C PHE A 333 -4.20 13.21 34.20
N GLU A 334 -5.16 13.95 33.65
CA GLU A 334 -6.57 13.82 34.02
C GLU A 334 -7.14 12.48 33.55
N PRO A 335 -7.74 11.65 34.42
CA PRO A 335 -8.21 10.30 34.08
C PRO A 335 -9.17 10.26 32.88
N ASP A 336 -10.02 11.27 32.73
CA ASP A 336 -11.04 11.34 31.67
C ASP A 336 -10.57 12.09 30.41
N LEU A 337 -9.27 12.45 30.33
CA LEU A 337 -8.71 13.23 29.23
C LEU A 337 -9.01 12.60 27.87
N PHE A 338 -8.74 11.30 27.73
CA PHE A 338 -8.96 10.57 26.48
C PHE A 338 -10.43 10.59 26.03
N GLN A 339 -11.36 10.36 26.96
CA GLN A 339 -12.78 10.37 26.64
C GLN A 339 -13.29 11.79 26.33
N ARG A 340 -12.77 12.81 26.99
CA ARG A 340 -13.10 14.21 26.68
C ARG A 340 -12.65 14.60 25.29
N ILE A 341 -11.46 14.16 24.85
CA ILE A 341 -10.97 14.41 23.50
C ILE A 341 -11.94 13.79 22.48
N ILE A 342 -12.35 12.54 22.66
CA ILE A 342 -13.32 11.90 21.78
C ILE A 342 -14.66 12.65 21.78
N ALA A 343 -15.17 13.00 22.95
CA ALA A 343 -16.47 13.67 23.12
C ALA A 343 -16.48 15.07 22.49
N SER A 344 -15.36 15.80 22.51
CA SER A 344 -15.27 17.15 21.94
C SER A 344 -15.59 17.20 20.45
N PHE A 345 -15.40 16.10 19.72
CA PHE A 345 -15.74 15.98 18.30
C PHE A 345 -17.15 15.41 18.07
N ALA A 346 -17.70 14.64 19.01
CA ALA A 346 -19.03 14.06 18.88
C ALA A 346 -20.14 15.13 18.98
N ASP A 347 -19.94 16.19 19.78
CA ASP A 347 -20.88 17.28 19.96
C ASP A 347 -20.85 18.37 18.87
N GLY A 348 -20.19 18.09 17.74
CA GLY A 348 -20.08 19.05 16.62
C GLY A 348 -19.16 20.24 16.90
N GLY A 349 -18.41 20.20 17.99
CA GLY A 349 -17.35 21.13 18.33
C GLY A 349 -16.10 20.83 17.49
N ALA A 350 -16.18 21.05 16.16
CA ALA A 350 -14.98 21.19 15.37
C ALA A 350 -14.17 22.33 15.98
N HIS A 351 -13.06 22.02 16.65
CA HIS A 351 -11.97 22.97 16.69
C HIS A 351 -11.65 23.23 15.22
N ALA A 352 -12.21 24.33 14.69
CA ALA A 352 -11.96 24.75 13.33
C ALA A 352 -10.42 24.81 13.20
N ALA A 353 -9.87 23.91 12.42
CA ALA A 353 -8.49 24.04 12.03
C ALA A 353 -8.30 25.48 11.55
N PRO A 354 -7.33 26.24 12.06
CA PRO A 354 -7.08 27.57 11.56
C PRO A 354 -6.89 27.42 10.06
N ALA A 355 -7.75 28.10 9.28
CA ALA A 355 -7.67 28.11 7.83
C ALA A 355 -6.25 28.54 7.48
N GLY A 356 -5.43 27.56 7.07
CA GLY A 356 -4.06 27.77 6.69
C GLY A 356 -4.00 28.66 5.45
N HIS A 357 -3.17 29.64 5.51
CA HIS A 357 -2.77 30.49 4.39
C HIS A 357 -1.77 29.75 3.50
#